data_2ade9c25d4f01de9d41a33cf0b475a6a
#
_entry.id   2ade9c25d4f01de9d41a33cf0b475a6a
#
_cell.length_a   1.000
_cell.length_b   1.000
_cell.length_c   1.000
_cell.angle_alpha   90.00
_cell.angle_beta   90.00
_cell.angle_gamma   90.00
#
_symmetry.space_group_name_H-M   'P 1'
#
loop_
_entity.id
_entity.type
_entity.pdbx_description
1 polymer ?
#
loop_
_entity_poly.entity_id
_entity_poly.type
_entity_poly.pdbx_seq_one_letter_code
_entity_poly.pdbx_strand_id
1 'polypeptide(L)'
;MTRRAAPPGKVRTAIVGLGFGAEFIPIHQRHPHVELVAICQRSKDKLEEIGKAHRVARCYQNYADVLEDKDVDAVHINSPIPDHAAMSLAALEAGKH
;
A
#
# COMPACT_ATOMS: atom_id res chain seq x y z
N MET A 1 17.65 8.43 -9.51
CA MET A 1 16.36 9.12 -9.69
C MET A 1 15.81 9.57 -8.33
N THR A 2 15.40 10.80 -8.24
CA THR A 2 14.95 11.36 -6.97
C THR A 2 13.53 10.95 -6.66
N ARG A 3 13.29 10.55 -5.42
CA ARG A 3 11.94 10.24 -4.93
C ARG A 3 11.11 11.52 -4.83
N ARG A 4 9.86 11.46 -5.26
CA ARG A 4 8.94 12.59 -5.11
C ARG A 4 8.69 12.86 -3.61
N ALA A 5 8.77 14.10 -3.21
CA ALA A 5 8.49 14.49 -1.83
C ALA A 5 7.02 14.27 -1.49
N ALA A 6 6.73 13.82 -0.27
CA ALA A 6 5.37 13.71 0.21
C ALA A 6 4.76 15.11 0.36
N PRO A 7 3.44 15.28 0.14
CA PRO A 7 2.76 16.53 0.45
C PRO A 7 2.99 16.90 1.92
N PRO A 8 3.10 18.19 2.25
CA PRO A 8 3.29 18.60 3.64
C PRO A 8 2.26 18.00 4.59
N GLY A 9 2.71 17.39 5.68
CA GLY A 9 1.86 16.77 6.68
C GLY A 9 1.23 15.44 6.30
N LYS A 10 1.59 14.86 5.15
CA LYS A 10 1.03 13.58 4.70
C LYS A 10 2.07 12.51 4.49
N VAL A 11 1.74 11.28 4.92
CA VAL A 11 2.50 10.07 4.63
C VAL A 11 1.75 9.31 3.53
N ARG A 12 2.45 8.96 2.47
CA ARG A 12 1.86 8.22 1.34
C ARG A 12 1.96 6.73 1.63
N THR A 13 0.79 6.07 1.67
CA THR A 13 0.71 4.67 2.11
C THR A 13 0.24 3.75 1.00
N ALA A 14 0.58 2.46 1.17
CA ALA A 14 0.02 1.37 0.40
C ALA A 14 -0.51 0.30 1.36
N ILE A 15 -1.65 -0.29 1.05
CA ILE A 15 -2.20 -1.41 1.81
C ILE A 15 -1.92 -2.69 1.02
N VAL A 16 -1.30 -3.66 1.67
CA VAL A 16 -0.91 -4.95 1.09
C VAL A 16 -1.72 -6.06 1.75
N GLY A 17 -2.43 -6.83 0.94
CA GLY A 17 -3.33 -7.87 1.42
C GLY A 17 -4.72 -7.30 1.72
N LEU A 18 -5.68 -7.53 0.81
CA LEU A 18 -6.98 -6.87 0.86
C LEU A 18 -8.11 -7.72 1.46
N GLY A 19 -7.83 -8.89 2.04
CA GLY A 19 -8.83 -9.63 2.77
C GLY A 19 -9.40 -8.76 3.90
N PHE A 20 -8.69 -8.70 5.03
CA PHE A 20 -9.01 -7.74 6.09
C PHE A 20 -8.54 -6.32 5.76
N GLY A 21 -7.48 -6.19 4.96
CA GLY A 21 -6.90 -4.91 4.63
C GLY A 21 -7.85 -3.94 3.95
N ALA A 22 -8.84 -4.45 3.20
CA ALA A 22 -9.83 -3.61 2.55
C ALA A 22 -10.64 -2.76 3.54
N GLU A 23 -10.83 -3.22 4.76
CA GLU A 23 -11.54 -2.47 5.80
C GLU A 23 -10.77 -1.22 6.24
N PHE A 24 -9.46 -1.21 6.03
CA PHE A 24 -8.61 -0.08 6.40
C PHE A 24 -8.53 1.01 5.32
N ILE A 25 -9.03 0.74 4.11
CA ILE A 25 -8.99 1.72 3.02
C ILE A 25 -9.72 3.01 3.39
N PRO A 26 -10.97 2.99 3.88
CA PRO A 26 -11.64 4.22 4.28
C PRO A 26 -10.92 4.95 5.41
N ILE A 27 -10.28 4.20 6.32
CA ILE A 27 -9.53 4.80 7.43
C ILE A 27 -8.35 5.60 6.89
N HIS A 28 -7.57 5.03 5.98
CA HIS A 28 -6.46 5.74 5.33
C HIS A 28 -6.95 6.94 4.54
N GLN A 29 -8.05 6.80 3.81
CA GLN A 29 -8.58 7.88 2.97
C GLN A 29 -9.14 9.06 3.78
N ARG A 30 -9.59 8.80 5.00
CA ARG A 30 -10.16 9.83 5.89
C ARG A 30 -9.13 10.48 6.80
N HIS A 31 -7.97 9.85 6.98
CA HIS A 31 -6.96 10.38 7.88
C HIS A 31 -6.31 11.62 7.26
N PRO A 32 -6.29 12.78 7.97
CA PRO A 32 -5.79 14.04 7.39
C PRO A 32 -4.29 14.04 7.08
N HIS A 33 -3.52 13.15 7.71
CA HIS A 33 -2.07 13.06 7.52
C HIS A 33 -1.63 11.84 6.70
N VAL A 34 -2.58 11.13 6.10
CA VAL A 34 -2.31 9.93 5.30
C VAL A 34 -2.94 10.08 3.93
N GLU A 35 -2.17 9.75 2.90
CA GLU A 35 -2.66 9.66 1.53
C GLU A 35 -2.48 8.20 1.07
N LEU A 36 -3.58 7.51 0.82
CA LEU A 36 -3.54 6.15 0.27
C LEU A 36 -3.27 6.24 -1.23
N VAL A 37 -2.10 5.81 -1.68
CA VAL A 37 -1.71 5.90 -3.09
C VAL A 37 -1.78 4.58 -3.83
N ALA A 38 -1.74 3.44 -3.13
CA ALA A 38 -1.70 2.14 -3.77
C ALA A 38 -2.34 1.05 -2.91
N ILE A 39 -2.81 0.01 -3.58
CA ILE A 39 -3.25 -1.24 -2.94
C ILE A 39 -2.59 -2.41 -3.65
N CYS A 40 -2.38 -3.49 -2.92
CA CYS A 40 -1.75 -4.70 -3.45
C CYS A 40 -2.54 -5.94 -3.03
N GLN A 41 -2.87 -6.79 -4.01
CA GLN A 41 -3.56 -8.05 -3.77
C GLN A 41 -3.20 -9.02 -4.89
N ARG A 42 -2.99 -10.31 -4.54
CA ARG A 42 -2.65 -11.34 -5.52
C ARG A 42 -3.78 -11.63 -6.50
N SER A 43 -5.01 -11.59 -6.03
CA SER A 43 -6.18 -11.81 -6.91
C SER A 43 -6.45 -10.57 -7.74
N LYS A 44 -6.31 -10.70 -9.05
CA LYS A 44 -6.55 -9.61 -9.99
C LYS A 44 -8.00 -9.11 -9.91
N ASP A 45 -8.95 -10.04 -9.84
CA ASP A 45 -10.37 -9.68 -9.81
C ASP A 45 -10.73 -8.88 -8.56
N LYS A 46 -10.26 -9.33 -7.39
CA LYS A 46 -10.46 -8.59 -6.14
C LYS A 46 -9.77 -7.24 -6.17
N LEU A 47 -8.57 -7.18 -6.71
CA LEU A 47 -7.79 -5.97 -6.82
C LEU A 47 -8.52 -4.91 -7.67
N GLU A 48 -9.01 -5.30 -8.83
CA GLU A 48 -9.74 -4.41 -9.71
C GLU A 48 -11.05 -3.93 -9.09
N GLU A 49 -11.81 -4.84 -8.47
CA GLU A 49 -13.07 -4.53 -7.82
C GLU A 49 -12.87 -3.51 -6.69
N ILE A 50 -11.90 -3.77 -5.82
CA ILE A 50 -11.63 -2.90 -4.67
C ILE A 50 -11.05 -1.56 -5.13
N GLY A 51 -10.15 -1.59 -6.11
CA GLY A 51 -9.56 -0.38 -6.66
C GLY A 51 -10.61 0.56 -7.24
N LYS A 52 -11.58 0.02 -7.96
CA LYS A 52 -12.69 0.82 -8.51
C LYS A 52 -13.62 1.33 -7.42
N ALA A 53 -13.98 0.47 -6.46
CA ALA A 53 -14.90 0.83 -5.38
C ALA A 53 -14.36 1.98 -4.52
N HIS A 54 -13.05 2.01 -4.29
CA HIS A 54 -12.40 3.00 -3.44
C HIS A 54 -11.61 4.06 -4.21
N ARG A 55 -11.66 4.03 -5.54
CA ARG A 55 -10.97 5.00 -6.41
C ARG A 55 -9.46 5.06 -6.18
N VAL A 56 -8.83 3.90 -6.01
CA VAL A 56 -7.38 3.81 -5.88
C VAL A 56 -6.79 3.55 -7.26
N ALA A 57 -5.95 4.46 -7.74
CA ALA A 57 -5.42 4.39 -9.10
C ALA A 57 -4.30 3.36 -9.25
N ARG A 58 -3.48 3.17 -8.23
CA ARG A 58 -2.33 2.26 -8.29
C ARG A 58 -2.69 0.93 -7.64
N CYS A 59 -2.83 -0.08 -8.48
CA CYS A 59 -3.22 -1.44 -8.05
C CYS A 59 -2.13 -2.40 -8.49
N TYR A 60 -1.49 -3.06 -7.53
CA TYR A 60 -0.40 -3.99 -7.79
C TYR A 60 -0.78 -5.41 -7.38
N GLN A 61 -0.43 -6.39 -8.21
CA GLN A 61 -0.55 -7.80 -7.85
C GLN A 61 0.70 -8.33 -7.15
N ASN A 62 1.83 -7.69 -7.40
CA ASN A 62 3.13 -8.12 -6.88
C ASN A 62 3.64 -7.12 -5.87
N TYR A 63 3.97 -7.61 -4.66
CA TYR A 63 4.50 -6.78 -3.59
C TYR A 63 5.80 -6.06 -3.97
N ALA A 64 6.65 -6.70 -4.79
CA ALA A 64 7.88 -6.06 -5.25
C ALA A 64 7.61 -4.76 -6.01
N ASP A 65 6.51 -4.69 -6.76
CA ASP A 65 6.13 -3.47 -7.47
C ASP A 65 5.76 -2.32 -6.52
N VAL A 66 5.14 -2.65 -5.38
CA VAL A 66 4.86 -1.67 -4.33
C VAL A 66 6.15 -1.10 -3.76
N LEU A 67 7.13 -1.96 -3.52
CA LEU A 67 8.42 -1.55 -2.96
C LEU A 67 9.23 -0.68 -3.93
N GLU A 68 9.03 -0.86 -5.22
CA GLU A 68 9.68 -0.05 -6.25
C GLU A 68 8.97 1.28 -6.49
N ASP A 69 7.75 1.43 -6.03
CA ASP A 69 7.00 2.68 -6.17
C ASP A 69 7.59 3.75 -5.23
N LYS A 70 8.24 4.73 -5.81
CA LYS A 70 8.93 5.79 -5.06
C LYS A 70 7.97 6.77 -4.39
N ASP A 71 6.71 6.74 -4.76
CA ASP A 71 5.69 7.57 -4.14
C ASP A 71 5.07 6.91 -2.91
N VAL A 72 5.45 5.68 -2.56
CA VAL A 72 5.00 4.98 -1.35
C VAL A 72 6.01 5.19 -0.23
N ASP A 73 5.60 5.81 0.85
CA ASP A 73 6.44 6.07 2.02
C ASP A 73 6.34 4.97 3.07
N ALA A 74 5.15 4.39 3.24
CA ALA A 74 4.87 3.37 4.24
C ALA A 74 3.94 2.30 3.68
N VAL A 75 4.06 1.08 4.17
CA VAL A 75 3.21 -0.04 3.79
C VAL A 75 2.45 -0.56 5.01
N HIS A 76 1.16 -0.83 4.83
CA HIS A 76 0.31 -1.47 5.83
C HIS A 76 0.10 -2.92 5.39
N ILE A 77 0.75 -3.85 6.08
CA ILE A 77 0.77 -5.26 5.68
C ILE A 77 -0.33 -6.04 6.40
N ASN A 78 -1.28 -6.56 5.62
CA ASN A 78 -2.38 -7.40 6.10
C ASN A 78 -2.40 -8.77 5.43
N SER A 79 -1.26 -9.21 4.91
CA SER A 79 -1.11 -10.55 4.35
C SER A 79 -1.07 -11.60 5.47
N PRO A 80 -1.12 -12.92 5.14
CA PRO A 80 -1.04 -13.97 6.15
C PRO A 80 0.16 -13.80 7.09
N ILE A 81 -0.05 -14.10 8.37
CA ILE A 81 0.97 -13.90 9.42
C ILE A 81 2.35 -14.48 9.07
N PRO A 82 2.48 -15.70 8.48
CA PRO A 82 3.80 -16.25 8.14
C PRO A 82 4.63 -15.36 7.20
N ASP A 83 3.99 -14.49 6.43
CA ASP A 83 4.68 -13.63 5.47
C ASP A 83 5.10 -12.27 6.07
N HIS A 84 4.59 -11.90 7.24
CA HIS A 84 4.78 -10.56 7.79
C HIS A 84 6.25 -10.22 8.04
N ALA A 85 7.03 -11.14 8.60
CA ALA A 85 8.43 -10.87 8.92
C ALA A 85 9.25 -10.60 7.65
N ALA A 86 9.11 -11.45 6.63
CA ALA A 86 9.81 -11.29 5.37
C ALA A 86 9.37 -10.03 4.63
N MET A 87 8.08 -9.75 4.60
CA MET A 87 7.54 -8.56 3.94
C MET A 87 7.96 -7.27 4.65
N SER A 88 7.96 -7.27 5.97
CA SER A 88 8.40 -6.12 6.76
C SER A 88 9.88 -5.83 6.54
N LEU A 89 10.72 -6.87 6.52
CA LEU A 89 12.13 -6.71 6.25
C LEU A 89 12.39 -6.16 4.85
N ALA A 90 11.68 -6.69 3.85
CA ALA A 90 11.79 -6.20 2.48
C ALA A 90 11.37 -4.72 2.36
N ALA A 91 10.34 -4.31 3.10
CA ALA A 91 9.92 -2.91 3.12
C ALA A 91 10.99 -2.01 3.71
N LEU A 92 11.59 -2.41 4.82
CA LEU A 92 12.68 -1.64 5.44
C LEU A 92 13.90 -1.53 4.52
N GLU A 93 14.25 -2.62 3.85
CA GLU A 93 15.37 -2.62 2.88
C GLU A 93 15.09 -1.69 1.69
N ALA A 94 13.82 -1.53 1.31
CA ALA A 94 13.40 -0.62 0.25
C ALA A 94 13.23 0.84 0.73
N GLY A 95 13.52 1.13 2.00
CA GLY A 95 13.38 2.46 2.59
C GLY A 95 11.94 2.84 2.94
N LYS A 96 11.06 1.86 3.11
CA LYS A 96 9.66 2.08 3.49
C LYS A 96 9.44 1.92 4.99
N HIS A 97 8.39 2.51 5.47
CA HIS A 97 7.95 2.37 6.87
C HIS A 97 6.73 1.46 6.99
#